data_aa8fdc03fc8038e7c9c359a7f80097e0
#
_entry.id   aa8fdc03fc8038e7c9c359a7f80097e0
#
_cell.length_a   1.000
_cell.length_b   1.000
_cell.length_c   1.000
_cell.angle_alpha   90.00
_cell.angle_beta   90.00
_cell.angle_gamma   90.00
#
_symmetry.space_group_name_H-M   'P 1'
#
loop_
_entity.id
_entity.type
_entity.pdbx_description
1 polymer ?
#
loop_
_entity_poly.entity_id
_entity_poly.type
_entity_poly.pdbx_seq_one_letter_code
_entity_poly.pdbx_strand_id
1 'polypeptide(L)'
;GAGQAQADFTDDANAAGDFSAGDASDGELGTYQTVTLEVEEGQDITAPLNTLFLELKDQATDENPCKIIIPPGNYELTGTLCMYSNMYLYARDANITKTSTTKHLILRLGNTKDSEGGYDGYRNIVIDGGTWDYNYQCVENKDAPGGFVGFCIGHATNVTIKNATFLNNLKSHFLEFGGVKNAK
;
A
#
# COMPACT_ATOMS: atom_id res chain seq x y z
N GLY A 1 2.53 -20.97 -12.55
CA GLY A 1 1.47 -20.11 -13.09
C GLY A 1 1.30 -18.94 -12.16
N ALA A 2 1.33 -17.71 -12.69
CA ALA A 2 1.03 -16.54 -11.90
C ALA A 2 -0.40 -16.67 -11.38
N GLY A 3 -0.58 -16.78 -10.08
CA GLY A 3 -1.89 -16.74 -9.46
C GLY A 3 -2.54 -15.39 -9.79
N GLN A 4 -3.73 -15.43 -10.34
CA GLN A 4 -4.50 -14.21 -10.51
C GLN A 4 -5.09 -13.81 -9.17
N ALA A 5 -4.95 -12.52 -8.83
CA ALA A 5 -5.68 -11.97 -7.70
C ALA A 5 -7.17 -12.02 -8.04
N GLN A 6 -7.92 -12.63 -7.17
CA GLN A 6 -9.37 -12.65 -7.27
C GLN A 6 -9.94 -11.82 -6.13
N ALA A 7 -10.86 -10.95 -6.42
CA ALA A 7 -11.49 -10.11 -5.43
C ALA A 7 -12.74 -10.82 -4.90
N ASP A 8 -12.80 -11.01 -3.60
CA ASP A 8 -14.01 -11.43 -2.91
C ASP A 8 -14.58 -10.25 -2.15
N PHE A 9 -15.69 -9.72 -2.63
CA PHE A 9 -16.33 -8.57 -2.03
C PHE A 9 -17.28 -9.00 -0.91
N THR A 10 -17.02 -8.52 0.29
CA THR A 10 -17.93 -8.67 1.41
C THR A 10 -18.44 -7.29 1.84
N ASP A 11 -19.73 -7.19 2.12
CA ASP A 11 -20.36 -5.97 2.65
C ASP A 11 -20.17 -5.81 4.16
N ASP A 12 -19.26 -6.57 4.75
CA ASP A 12 -19.05 -6.52 6.19
C ASP A 12 -18.08 -5.40 6.57
N ALA A 13 -18.61 -4.33 7.10
CA ALA A 13 -17.84 -3.19 7.61
C ALA A 13 -16.83 -3.59 8.70
N ASN A 14 -17.03 -4.75 9.33
CA ASN A 14 -16.17 -5.30 10.37
C ASN A 14 -15.34 -6.49 9.90
N ALA A 15 -15.28 -6.78 8.61
CA ALA A 15 -14.66 -7.98 8.08
C ALA A 15 -13.19 -8.19 8.48
N ALA A 16 -12.49 -7.17 8.90
CA ALA A 16 -11.14 -7.31 9.46
C ALA A 16 -11.08 -6.97 10.95
N GLY A 17 -12.21 -6.84 11.60
CA GLY A 17 -12.32 -6.80 13.05
C GLY A 17 -11.85 -5.54 13.77
N ASP A 18 -11.16 -4.62 13.13
CA ASP A 18 -10.43 -3.58 13.83
C ASP A 18 -10.78 -2.15 13.43
N PHE A 19 -11.69 -1.98 12.50
CA PHE A 19 -12.12 -0.65 12.11
C PHE A 19 -13.36 -0.26 12.91
N SER A 20 -13.21 0.73 13.80
CA SER A 20 -14.28 1.27 14.59
C SER A 20 -14.67 2.67 14.10
N ALA A 21 -15.90 3.11 14.44
CA ALA A 21 -16.35 4.48 14.15
C ALA A 21 -15.45 5.55 14.78
N GLY A 22 -14.75 5.22 15.88
CA GLY A 22 -13.77 6.10 16.51
C GLY A 22 -12.53 6.36 15.66
N ASP A 23 -12.12 5.39 14.82
CA ASP A 23 -10.96 5.53 13.94
C ASP A 23 -11.24 6.49 12.78
N ALA A 24 -12.49 6.66 12.38
CA ALA A 24 -12.87 7.60 11.33
C ALA A 24 -12.53 9.05 11.67
N SER A 25 -12.48 9.42 12.94
CA SER A 25 -12.09 10.75 13.39
C SER A 25 -10.63 11.08 13.10
N ASP A 26 -9.80 10.07 12.79
CA ASP A 26 -8.38 10.21 12.50
C ASP A 26 -8.06 10.37 11.00
N GLY A 27 -9.06 10.72 10.19
CA GLY A 27 -8.92 10.89 8.74
C GLY A 27 -9.30 9.65 7.94
N GLU A 28 -9.73 8.59 8.61
CA GLU A 28 -10.23 7.38 7.99
C GLU A 28 -11.73 7.51 7.70
N LEU A 29 -12.19 6.77 6.70
CA LEU A 29 -13.60 6.70 6.37
C LEU A 29 -14.29 5.64 7.24
N GLY A 30 -15.56 5.86 7.63
CA GLY A 30 -16.24 5.04 8.63
C GLY A 30 -16.66 3.65 8.16
N THR A 31 -16.84 3.43 6.85
CA THR A 31 -17.35 2.18 6.28
C THR A 31 -16.62 1.84 5.00
N TYR A 32 -16.19 0.60 4.86
CA TYR A 32 -15.44 0.12 3.69
C TYR A 32 -16.11 -1.09 3.05
N GLN A 33 -16.05 -1.15 1.72
CA GLN A 33 -16.14 -2.42 1.01
C GLN A 33 -14.85 -3.19 1.29
N THR A 34 -14.97 -4.45 1.66
CA THR A 34 -13.79 -5.26 2.02
C THR A 34 -13.50 -6.28 0.96
N VAL A 35 -12.24 -6.34 0.55
CA VAL A 35 -11.70 -7.29 -0.43
C VAL A 35 -10.48 -7.95 0.17
N THR A 36 -10.42 -9.27 0.12
CA THR A 36 -9.25 -10.04 0.55
C THR A 36 -8.41 -10.42 -0.66
N LEU A 37 -7.13 -10.07 -0.63
CA LEU A 37 -6.20 -10.47 -1.67
C LEU A 37 -6.01 -12.00 -1.65
N GLU A 38 -6.22 -12.65 -2.78
CA GLU A 38 -5.99 -14.10 -2.92
C GLU A 38 -4.55 -14.37 -3.30
N VAL A 39 -3.75 -14.73 -2.33
CA VAL A 39 -2.34 -15.04 -2.47
C VAL A 39 -1.95 -16.19 -1.55
N GLU A 40 -0.90 -16.91 -1.92
CA GLU A 40 -0.35 -18.01 -1.13
C GLU A 40 0.91 -17.56 -0.39
N GLU A 41 1.22 -18.24 0.69
CA GLU A 41 2.47 -18.08 1.43
C GLU A 41 3.68 -18.13 0.48
N GLY A 42 4.58 -17.16 0.61
CA GLY A 42 5.78 -17.06 -0.22
C GLY A 42 5.58 -16.46 -1.61
N GLN A 43 4.35 -16.16 -1.99
CA GLN A 43 4.07 -15.58 -3.30
C GLN A 43 4.59 -14.14 -3.41
N ASP A 44 5.01 -13.74 -4.61
CA ASP A 44 5.22 -12.35 -4.97
C ASP A 44 3.86 -11.65 -5.12
N ILE A 45 3.59 -10.67 -4.28
CA ILE A 45 2.32 -9.95 -4.26
C ILE A 45 2.29 -8.76 -5.22
N THR A 46 3.36 -8.43 -5.90
CA THR A 46 3.44 -7.21 -6.72
C THR A 46 2.36 -7.16 -7.78
N ALA A 47 2.31 -8.16 -8.66
CA ALA A 47 1.31 -8.19 -9.73
C ALA A 47 -0.12 -8.39 -9.22
N PRO A 48 -0.40 -9.36 -8.32
CA PRO A 48 -1.75 -9.53 -7.80
C PRO A 48 -2.31 -8.29 -7.11
N LEU A 49 -1.51 -7.64 -6.27
CA LEU A 49 -1.97 -6.46 -5.53
C LEU A 49 -2.14 -5.25 -6.46
N ASN A 50 -1.22 -5.02 -7.38
CA ASN A 50 -1.35 -3.94 -8.36
C ASN A 50 -2.56 -4.15 -9.29
N THR A 51 -2.85 -5.37 -9.70
CA THR A 51 -4.05 -5.70 -10.46
C THR A 51 -5.30 -5.34 -9.66
N LEU A 52 -5.35 -5.70 -8.38
CA LEU A 52 -6.48 -5.39 -7.52
C LEU A 52 -6.63 -3.86 -7.31
N PHE A 53 -5.55 -3.14 -7.08
CA PHE A 53 -5.60 -1.68 -6.98
C PHE A 53 -6.18 -1.04 -8.24
N LEU A 54 -5.79 -1.49 -9.41
CA LEU A 54 -6.33 -0.97 -10.69
C LEU A 54 -7.81 -1.31 -10.88
N GLU A 55 -8.23 -2.53 -10.52
CA GLU A 55 -9.63 -2.93 -10.59
C GLU A 55 -10.52 -2.08 -9.67
N LEU A 56 -10.02 -1.75 -8.49
CA LEU A 56 -10.77 -1.00 -7.49
C LEU A 56 -10.69 0.52 -7.65
N LYS A 57 -9.75 1.01 -8.44
CA LYS A 57 -9.46 2.45 -8.58
C LYS A 57 -10.71 3.29 -8.86
N ASP A 58 -11.55 2.85 -9.79
CA ASP A 58 -12.75 3.60 -10.19
C ASP A 58 -13.98 3.24 -9.35
N GLN A 59 -13.90 2.19 -8.54
CA GLN A 59 -14.98 1.76 -7.64
C GLN A 59 -14.87 2.40 -6.26
N ALA A 60 -13.64 2.71 -5.82
CA ALA A 60 -13.37 3.30 -4.51
C ALA A 60 -13.69 4.80 -4.53
N THR A 61 -14.78 5.20 -3.90
CA THR A 61 -15.23 6.58 -3.78
C THR A 61 -15.21 7.04 -2.34
N ASP A 62 -15.38 8.33 -2.09
CA ASP A 62 -15.47 8.88 -0.74
C ASP A 62 -16.61 8.24 0.06
N GLU A 63 -17.73 7.99 -0.60
CA GLU A 63 -18.91 7.37 0.02
C GLU A 63 -18.80 5.86 0.12
N ASN A 64 -17.96 5.25 -0.69
CA ASN A 64 -17.84 3.81 -0.79
C ASN A 64 -16.34 3.40 -0.95
N PRO A 65 -15.52 3.62 0.07
CA PRO A 65 -14.11 3.30 0.03
C PRO A 65 -13.86 1.80 0.09
N CYS A 66 -12.67 1.36 -0.31
CA CYS A 66 -12.29 -0.05 -0.34
C CYS A 66 -11.22 -0.36 0.70
N LYS A 67 -11.43 -1.43 1.47
CA LYS A 67 -10.43 -2.02 2.36
C LYS A 67 -9.89 -3.29 1.72
N ILE A 68 -8.58 -3.30 1.49
CA ILE A 68 -7.87 -4.43 0.89
C ILE A 68 -7.08 -5.13 1.99
N ILE A 69 -7.36 -6.41 2.20
CA ILE A 69 -6.70 -7.23 3.21
C ILE A 69 -5.62 -8.07 2.54
N ILE A 70 -4.38 -7.91 2.99
CA ILE A 70 -3.31 -8.87 2.71
C ILE A 70 -3.38 -9.91 3.83
N PRO A 71 -3.64 -11.20 3.50
CA PRO A 71 -3.74 -12.24 4.53
C PRO A 71 -2.45 -12.38 5.34
N PRO A 72 -2.53 -12.92 6.57
CA PRO A 72 -1.33 -13.24 7.33
C PRO A 72 -0.39 -14.14 6.52
N GLY A 73 0.91 -13.90 6.63
CA GLY A 73 1.91 -14.72 5.94
C GLY A 73 3.15 -13.94 5.54
N ASN A 74 4.07 -14.66 4.90
CA ASN A 74 5.29 -14.09 4.35
C ASN A 74 5.17 -14.01 2.83
N TYR A 75 5.51 -12.86 2.28
CA TYR A 75 5.36 -12.58 0.85
C TYR A 75 6.60 -11.93 0.29
N GLU A 76 6.80 -12.08 -1.01
CA GLU A 76 7.81 -11.37 -1.76
C GLU A 76 7.24 -10.13 -2.45
N LEU A 77 8.12 -9.18 -2.72
CA LEU A 77 7.82 -7.99 -3.50
C LEU A 77 8.95 -7.76 -4.51
N THR A 78 8.61 -7.72 -5.79
CA THR A 78 9.60 -7.53 -6.86
C THR A 78 9.43 -6.24 -7.66
N GLY A 79 8.43 -5.44 -7.34
CA GLY A 79 8.16 -4.18 -8.01
C GLY A 79 7.38 -3.22 -7.12
N THR A 80 7.14 -2.03 -7.63
CA THR A 80 6.45 -0.96 -6.91
C THR A 80 4.95 -1.22 -6.83
N LEU A 81 4.40 -1.08 -5.63
CA LEU A 81 2.95 -1.06 -5.42
C LEU A 81 2.42 0.35 -5.71
N CYS A 82 1.37 0.42 -6.52
CA CYS A 82 0.71 1.66 -6.91
C CYS A 82 -0.70 1.71 -6.35
N MET A 83 -0.88 2.49 -5.28
CA MET A 83 -2.13 2.61 -4.55
C MET A 83 -2.88 3.88 -4.97
N TYR A 84 -4.19 3.88 -4.85
CA TYR A 84 -5.04 5.00 -5.29
C TYR A 84 -5.93 5.51 -4.15
N SER A 85 -6.70 6.56 -4.41
CA SER A 85 -7.56 7.21 -3.42
C SER A 85 -8.66 6.29 -2.87
N ASN A 86 -9.09 6.57 -1.65
CA ASN A 86 -10.18 5.87 -0.98
C ASN A 86 -9.88 4.39 -0.73
N MET A 87 -8.65 4.09 -0.40
CA MET A 87 -8.18 2.72 -0.14
C MET A 87 -7.56 2.60 1.24
N TYR A 88 -7.90 1.52 1.90
CA TYR A 88 -7.35 1.09 3.17
C TYR A 88 -6.61 -0.22 2.94
N LEU A 89 -5.29 -0.21 3.04
CA LEU A 89 -4.46 -1.41 2.93
C LEU A 89 -4.21 -1.99 4.32
N TYR A 90 -4.83 -3.12 4.61
CA TYR A 90 -4.69 -3.83 5.88
C TYR A 90 -3.68 -4.97 5.71
N ALA A 91 -2.59 -4.91 6.45
CA ALA A 91 -1.49 -5.87 6.33
C ALA A 91 -0.88 -6.25 7.71
N ARG A 92 -1.65 -6.20 8.78
CA ARG A 92 -1.12 -6.30 10.17
C ARG A 92 -0.29 -7.54 10.44
N ASP A 93 -0.66 -8.66 9.84
CA ASP A 93 0.02 -9.94 10.09
C ASP A 93 0.82 -10.43 8.88
N ALA A 94 1.09 -9.53 7.95
CA ALA A 94 1.86 -9.83 6.75
C ALA A 94 3.30 -9.33 6.87
N ASN A 95 4.25 -10.17 6.44
CA ASN A 95 5.64 -9.81 6.26
C ASN A 95 5.92 -9.74 4.77
N ILE A 96 6.37 -8.59 4.28
CA ILE A 96 6.58 -8.34 2.87
C ILE A 96 8.05 -7.97 2.66
N THR A 97 8.76 -8.78 1.91
CA THR A 97 10.19 -8.62 1.68
C THR A 97 10.47 -8.33 0.22
N LYS A 98 11.16 -7.21 -0.04
CA LYS A 98 11.68 -6.92 -1.37
C LYS A 98 12.74 -7.95 -1.75
N THR A 99 12.56 -8.61 -2.88
CA THR A 99 13.49 -9.63 -3.39
C THR A 99 14.09 -9.28 -4.75
N SER A 100 13.62 -8.22 -5.39
CA SER A 100 14.21 -7.69 -6.62
C SER A 100 15.58 -7.09 -6.37
N THR A 101 16.47 -7.19 -7.34
CA THR A 101 17.85 -6.70 -7.25
C THR A 101 18.03 -5.24 -7.69
N THR A 102 16.97 -4.62 -8.19
CA THR A 102 16.96 -3.23 -8.66
C THR A 102 16.43 -2.29 -7.59
N LYS A 103 16.82 -1.02 -7.67
CA LYS A 103 16.19 0.03 -6.87
C LYS A 103 14.83 0.39 -7.46
N HIS A 104 13.82 0.39 -6.63
CA HIS A 104 12.50 0.93 -6.95
C HIS A 104 11.77 1.29 -5.68
N LEU A 105 10.74 2.12 -5.78
CA LEU A 105 9.85 2.37 -4.65
C LEU A 105 9.15 1.08 -4.23
N ILE A 106 8.89 0.94 -2.95
CA ILE A 106 8.07 -0.15 -2.41
C ILE A 106 6.60 0.15 -2.68
N LEU A 107 6.16 1.36 -2.34
CA LEU A 107 4.80 1.81 -2.54
C LEU A 107 4.79 3.28 -2.93
N ARG A 108 3.91 3.63 -3.83
CA ARG A 108 3.59 5.00 -4.21
C ARG A 108 2.10 5.19 -4.40
N LEU A 109 1.65 6.43 -4.45
CA LEU A 109 0.31 6.76 -4.90
C LEU A 109 0.33 7.01 -6.40
N GLY A 110 -0.63 6.40 -7.12
CA GLY A 110 -0.70 6.44 -8.56
C GLY A 110 0.43 5.71 -9.25
N ASN A 111 0.51 5.83 -10.55
CA ASN A 111 1.60 5.26 -11.34
C ASN A 111 2.57 6.36 -11.81
N THR A 112 3.72 5.95 -12.36
CA THR A 112 4.78 6.88 -12.78
C THR A 112 4.38 7.84 -13.91
N LYS A 113 3.27 7.59 -14.58
CA LYS A 113 2.75 8.43 -15.67
C LYS A 113 1.81 9.52 -15.16
N ASP A 114 1.35 9.41 -13.91
CA ASP A 114 0.47 10.40 -13.31
C ASP A 114 1.31 11.62 -12.93
N SER A 115 0.87 12.79 -13.39
CA SER A 115 1.52 14.06 -13.08
C SER A 115 0.59 14.86 -12.18
N GLU A 116 0.68 14.59 -10.89
CA GLU A 116 -0.11 15.28 -9.87
C GLU A 116 0.73 16.35 -9.19
N GLY A 117 0.06 17.40 -8.72
CA GLY A 117 0.67 18.49 -7.96
C GLY A 117 -0.19 18.90 -6.78
N GLY A 118 0.32 19.76 -5.93
CA GLY A 118 -0.40 20.26 -4.76
C GLY A 118 -0.74 19.14 -3.76
N TYR A 119 -1.96 19.18 -3.22
CA TYR A 119 -2.46 18.24 -2.20
C TYR A 119 -3.66 17.41 -2.66
N ASP A 120 -4.11 17.59 -3.89
CA ASP A 120 -5.41 17.11 -4.38
C ASP A 120 -5.29 15.95 -5.37
N GLY A 121 -4.10 15.40 -5.59
CA GLY A 121 -3.90 14.28 -6.50
C GLY A 121 -4.56 13.00 -6.00
N TYR A 122 -4.43 12.74 -4.71
CA TYR A 122 -4.99 11.55 -4.04
C TYR A 122 -5.59 11.95 -2.70
N ARG A 123 -6.44 11.08 -2.15
CA ARG A 123 -7.05 11.31 -0.83
C ARG A 123 -7.49 10.04 -0.15
N ASN A 124 -7.63 10.13 1.18
CA ASN A 124 -8.21 9.08 2.01
C ASN A 124 -7.44 7.76 1.86
N ILE A 125 -6.20 7.78 2.27
CA ILE A 125 -5.28 6.65 2.22
C ILE A 125 -5.03 6.16 3.63
N VAL A 126 -5.20 4.87 3.86
CA VAL A 126 -4.77 4.21 5.10
C VAL A 126 -3.86 3.04 4.76
N ILE A 127 -2.71 2.97 5.40
CA ILE A 127 -1.81 1.82 5.39
C ILE A 127 -1.70 1.36 6.84
N ASP A 128 -2.23 0.18 7.11
CA ASP A 128 -2.37 -0.35 8.46
C ASP A 128 -1.64 -1.68 8.60
N GLY A 129 -0.50 -1.61 9.28
CA GLY A 129 0.29 -2.78 9.56
C GLY A 129 1.28 -3.16 8.47
N GLY A 130 1.76 -4.38 8.56
CA GLY A 130 2.80 -4.93 7.73
C GLY A 130 4.19 -4.75 8.31
N THR A 131 5.00 -5.78 8.19
CA THR A 131 6.45 -5.67 8.33
C THR A 131 7.03 -5.61 6.94
N TRP A 132 7.52 -4.44 6.59
CA TRP A 132 8.01 -4.11 5.26
C TRP A 132 9.53 -4.13 5.28
N ASP A 133 10.10 -5.23 4.80
CA ASP A 133 11.55 -5.41 4.72
C ASP A 133 12.03 -4.93 3.35
N TYR A 134 12.71 -3.79 3.33
CA TYR A 134 13.23 -3.20 2.11
C TYR A 134 14.42 -3.99 1.56
N ASN A 135 15.04 -4.83 2.41
CA ASN A 135 16.11 -5.75 2.00
C ASN A 135 17.12 -5.08 1.07
N TYR A 136 17.54 -3.86 1.43
CA TYR A 136 18.38 -3.02 0.57
C TYR A 136 19.67 -3.71 0.15
N GLN A 137 20.18 -4.61 0.98
CA GLN A 137 21.39 -5.37 0.69
C GLN A 137 21.26 -6.24 -0.58
N CYS A 138 20.06 -6.60 -1.04
CA CYS A 138 19.86 -7.36 -2.27
C CYS A 138 20.00 -6.51 -3.55
N VAL A 139 20.06 -5.20 -3.42
CA VAL A 139 20.24 -4.31 -4.57
C VAL A 139 21.66 -4.48 -5.12
N GLU A 140 21.79 -4.88 -6.37
CA GLU A 140 23.08 -5.17 -6.99
C GLU A 140 23.86 -3.92 -7.38
N ASN A 141 23.22 -2.94 -8.00
CA ASN A 141 23.85 -1.68 -8.37
C ASN A 141 23.33 -0.53 -7.53
N LYS A 142 23.96 -0.33 -6.37
CA LYS A 142 23.55 0.68 -5.39
C LYS A 142 23.79 2.11 -5.87
N ASP A 143 24.67 2.31 -6.85
CA ASP A 143 25.00 3.62 -7.41
C ASP A 143 24.22 3.92 -8.70
N ALA A 144 23.38 3.00 -9.17
CA ALA A 144 22.54 3.23 -10.34
C ALA A 144 21.66 4.48 -10.14
N PRO A 145 21.51 5.32 -11.19
CA PRO A 145 20.59 6.44 -11.12
C PRO A 145 19.15 5.92 -10.98
N GLY A 146 18.31 6.73 -10.35
CA GLY A 146 16.92 6.37 -10.10
C GLY A 146 16.53 6.65 -8.66
N GLY A 147 15.26 6.46 -8.37
CA GLY A 147 14.67 6.78 -7.08
C GLY A 147 15.24 5.98 -5.91
N PHE A 148 14.67 6.19 -4.77
CA PHE A 148 15.03 5.47 -3.56
C PHE A 148 14.15 4.22 -3.38
N VAL A 149 14.60 3.32 -2.52
CA VAL A 149 13.77 2.21 -2.04
C VAL A 149 13.00 2.70 -0.82
N GLY A 150 11.69 2.73 -0.89
CA GLY A 150 10.86 3.23 0.20
C GLY A 150 9.41 3.48 -0.17
N PHE A 151 8.64 3.99 0.77
CA PHE A 151 7.31 4.50 0.53
C PHE A 151 7.40 5.98 0.12
N CYS A 152 6.79 6.32 -1.01
CA CYS A 152 6.67 7.71 -1.47
C CYS A 152 5.19 8.08 -1.54
N ILE A 153 4.75 8.88 -0.57
CA ILE A 153 3.38 9.34 -0.47
C ILE A 153 3.37 10.80 -0.89
N GLY A 154 2.80 11.08 -2.05
CA GLY A 154 2.87 12.41 -2.63
C GLY A 154 1.52 12.94 -3.08
N HIS A 155 1.35 14.26 -2.96
CA HIS A 155 0.22 15.02 -3.48
C HIS A 155 -1.13 14.49 -3.01
N ALA A 156 -1.29 14.35 -1.69
CA ALA A 156 -2.45 13.71 -1.09
C ALA A 156 -2.99 14.48 0.11
N THR A 157 -4.25 14.23 0.42
CA THR A 157 -4.93 14.73 1.62
C THR A 157 -5.53 13.55 2.38
N ASN A 158 -5.45 13.57 3.71
CA ASN A 158 -5.91 12.52 4.62
C ASN A 158 -5.16 11.20 4.40
N VAL A 159 -3.96 11.12 4.92
CA VAL A 159 -3.12 9.92 4.88
C VAL A 159 -2.82 9.46 6.30
N THR A 160 -3.10 8.21 6.57
CA THR A 160 -2.77 7.56 7.85
C THR A 160 -1.89 6.34 7.59
N ILE A 161 -0.75 6.26 8.25
CA ILE A 161 0.11 5.08 8.28
C ILE A 161 0.26 4.68 9.74
N LYS A 162 -0.17 3.47 10.07
CA LYS A 162 -0.19 2.99 11.45
C LYS A 162 0.18 1.51 11.54
N ASN A 163 0.67 1.11 12.71
CA ASN A 163 1.00 -0.29 13.02
C ASN A 163 2.00 -0.94 12.05
N ALA A 164 2.73 -0.15 11.28
CA ALA A 164 3.68 -0.64 10.29
C ALA A 164 5.10 -0.66 10.85
N THR A 165 5.86 -1.66 10.43
CA THR A 165 7.28 -1.77 10.72
C THR A 165 8.06 -1.74 9.42
N PHE A 166 9.11 -0.93 9.38
CA PHE A 166 9.97 -0.77 8.21
C PHE A 166 11.39 -1.19 8.57
N LEU A 167 11.98 -2.07 7.76
CA LEU A 167 13.28 -2.68 8.03
C LEU A 167 14.25 -2.54 6.86
N ASN A 168 15.55 -2.53 7.18
CA ASN A 168 16.66 -2.77 6.26
C ASN A 168 16.74 -1.82 5.06
N ASN A 169 16.65 -0.53 5.32
CA ASN A 169 16.98 0.49 4.34
C ASN A 169 18.27 1.21 4.74
N LEU A 170 19.32 1.10 3.92
CA LEU A 170 20.67 1.53 4.31
C LEU A 170 21.04 2.94 3.82
N LYS A 171 20.34 3.49 2.85
CA LYS A 171 20.78 4.72 2.18
C LYS A 171 19.67 5.72 1.86
N SER A 172 18.46 5.51 2.36
CA SER A 172 17.35 6.37 1.97
C SER A 172 16.28 6.45 3.07
N HIS A 173 15.22 7.14 2.81
CA HIS A 173 14.10 7.26 3.72
C HIS A 173 13.28 5.96 3.72
N PHE A 174 12.76 5.57 4.88
CA PHE A 174 11.74 4.52 4.92
C PHE A 174 10.42 5.03 4.34
N LEU A 175 10.11 6.28 4.63
CA LEU A 175 8.85 6.91 4.30
C LEU A 175 9.10 8.37 3.93
N GLU A 176 8.58 8.81 2.80
CA GLU A 176 8.65 10.19 2.37
C GLU A 176 7.24 10.73 2.08
N PHE A 177 6.93 11.86 2.67
CA PHE A 177 5.74 12.64 2.37
C PHE A 177 6.10 13.87 1.56
N GLY A 178 5.56 13.97 0.35
CA GLY A 178 5.75 15.12 -0.52
C GLY A 178 4.41 15.76 -0.90
N GLY A 179 4.11 16.97 -0.37
CA GLY A 179 2.83 17.60 -0.64
C GLY A 179 1.65 16.85 -0.02
N VAL A 180 1.71 16.55 1.27
CA VAL A 180 0.66 15.83 1.99
C VAL A 180 0.04 16.73 3.05
N LYS A 181 -1.28 16.71 3.11
CA LYS A 181 -2.09 17.44 4.09
C LYS A 181 -2.88 16.45 4.94
N ASN A 182 -2.90 16.68 6.27
CA ASN A 182 -3.48 15.76 7.25
C ASN A 182 -2.83 14.37 7.18
N ALA A 183 -1.55 14.30 7.51
CA ALA A 183 -0.82 13.05 7.66
C ALA A 183 -0.74 12.64 9.13
N LYS A 184 -0.92 11.34 9.41
CA LYS A 184 -0.75 10.72 10.72
C LYS A 184 0.04 9.43 10.62
#